data_2f3fb782d861de85b2b8c9ff6c8cc0f0
#
_entry.id   2f3fb782d861de85b2b8c9ff6c8cc0f0
#
_cell.length_a   1.000
_cell.length_b   1.000
_cell.length_c   1.000
_cell.angle_alpha   90.00
_cell.angle_beta   90.00
_cell.angle_gamma   90.00
#
_symmetry.space_group_name_H-M   'P 1'
#
loop_
_entity.id
_entity.type
_entity.pdbx_description
1 polymer ?
#
loop_
_entity_poly.entity_id
_entity_poly.type
_entity_poly.pdbx_seq_one_letter_code
_entity_poly.pdbx_strand_id
1 'polypeptide(L)'
;DDVAVAYARQLPDEDCRIIEKLARNFNYPEESCIKYKKDIDSMGIKAFFCSDVCAMYDRKKYIEQGGFIKKTIFNEDMIMAYKFLMAGYGVYYKADACVIHSHNYSNMQQFHRNFDLGVSQADNPEVFANISSESEGARYIFKMTSLLIRNKAAYYIPYFYINSVFRLAGYKLGKAYRRLPESFVMACTMNKNYWRQL
;
A
#
# COMPACT_ATOMS: atom_id res chain seq x y z
N ASP A 1 -11.57 23.36 2.05
CA ASP A 1 -12.73 22.93 1.22
C ASP A 1 -12.36 22.16 -0.05
N ASP A 2 -11.06 21.97 -0.31
CA ASP A 2 -10.54 21.25 -1.48
C ASP A 2 -10.09 19.80 -1.18
N VAL A 3 -10.08 19.36 0.07
CA VAL A 3 -9.79 17.98 0.48
C VAL A 3 -10.97 17.07 0.16
N ALA A 4 -10.70 15.92 -0.50
CA ALA A 4 -11.72 14.94 -0.86
C ALA A 4 -11.73 13.69 0.03
N VAL A 5 -10.59 13.35 0.60
CA VAL A 5 -10.46 12.25 1.54
C VAL A 5 -9.46 12.61 2.63
N ALA A 6 -9.78 12.24 3.87
CA ALA A 6 -8.87 12.26 5.00
C ALA A 6 -8.72 10.85 5.57
N TYR A 7 -7.48 10.42 5.87
CA TYR A 7 -7.22 9.11 6.46
C TYR A 7 -6.32 9.19 7.68
N ALA A 8 -6.54 8.28 8.62
CA ALA A 8 -5.91 8.24 9.92
C ALA A 8 -4.52 7.56 9.88
N ARG A 9 -3.72 7.87 10.90
CA ARG A 9 -2.48 7.18 11.23
C ARG A 9 -2.78 5.78 11.77
N GLN A 10 -2.16 4.76 11.18
CA GLN A 10 -2.21 3.42 11.73
C GLN A 10 -1.06 3.20 12.70
N LEU A 11 -1.40 2.90 13.95
CA LEU A 11 -0.45 2.52 14.98
C LEU A 11 -0.32 1.00 15.04
N PRO A 12 0.86 0.48 15.38
CA PRO A 12 1.06 -0.95 15.57
C PRO A 12 0.37 -1.40 16.86
N ASP A 13 -0.15 -2.63 16.85
CA ASP A 13 -0.61 -3.30 18.06
C ASP A 13 0.58 -3.56 19.01
N GLU A 14 0.31 -3.69 20.32
CA GLU A 14 1.32 -3.96 21.34
C GLU A 14 2.07 -5.28 21.06
N ASP A 15 1.35 -6.30 20.62
CA ASP A 15 1.87 -7.65 20.33
C ASP A 15 2.53 -7.78 18.94
N CYS A 16 2.64 -6.69 18.18
CA CYS A 16 3.21 -6.78 16.84
C CYS A 16 4.73 -6.95 16.88
N ARG A 17 5.24 -7.70 15.89
CA ARG A 17 6.68 -7.89 15.72
C ARG A 17 7.39 -6.58 15.44
N ILE A 18 8.65 -6.46 15.87
CA ILE A 18 9.46 -5.24 15.68
C ILE A 18 9.51 -4.76 14.23
N ILE A 19 9.57 -5.67 13.25
CA ILE A 19 9.57 -5.32 11.83
C ILE A 19 8.26 -4.64 11.43
N GLU A 20 7.11 -5.16 11.88
CA GLU A 20 5.80 -4.56 11.62
C GLU A 20 5.68 -3.19 12.30
N LYS A 21 6.14 -3.08 13.56
CA LYS A 21 6.17 -1.81 14.30
C LYS A 21 6.96 -0.73 13.56
N LEU A 22 8.15 -1.07 13.10
CA LEU A 22 9.00 -0.14 12.34
C LEU A 22 8.43 0.18 10.96
N ALA A 23 7.79 -0.80 10.30
CA ALA A 23 7.11 -0.59 9.01
C ALA A 23 5.92 0.36 9.13
N ARG A 24 5.13 0.28 10.22
CA ARG A 24 4.04 1.22 10.49
C ARG A 24 4.57 2.65 10.65
N ASN A 25 5.60 2.84 11.47
CA ASN A 25 6.20 4.15 11.67
C ASN A 25 6.81 4.72 10.38
N PHE A 26 7.33 3.87 9.49
CA PHE A 26 7.81 4.31 8.18
C PHE A 26 6.68 4.77 7.25
N ASN A 27 5.55 4.06 7.23
CA ASN A 27 4.44 4.35 6.33
C ASN A 27 3.50 5.44 6.86
N TYR A 28 3.45 5.61 8.19
CA TYR A 28 2.55 6.54 8.89
C TYR A 28 3.36 7.45 9.81
N PRO A 29 4.00 8.50 9.28
CA PRO A 29 4.81 9.44 10.06
C PRO A 29 3.97 10.22 11.07
N GLU A 30 4.64 10.92 11.99
CA GLU A 30 3.98 11.70 13.06
C GLU A 30 3.43 13.04 12.59
N GLU A 31 3.79 13.47 11.39
CA GLU A 31 3.39 14.75 10.83
C GLU A 31 2.26 14.59 9.83
N SER A 32 1.20 15.37 10.03
CA SER A 32 0.08 15.45 9.09
C SER A 32 0.48 16.19 7.81
N CYS A 33 -0.09 15.79 6.68
CA CYS A 33 0.14 16.50 5.42
C CYS A 33 -1.08 16.38 4.49
N ILE A 34 -1.29 17.42 3.68
CA ILE A 34 -2.24 17.37 2.55
C ILE A 34 -1.42 17.22 1.28
N LYS A 35 -1.80 16.27 0.47
CA LYS A 35 -1.12 15.92 -0.79
C LYS A 35 -2.01 16.29 -1.96
N TYR A 36 -1.40 16.83 -3.01
CA TYR A 36 -2.05 17.28 -4.23
C TYR A 36 -1.40 16.66 -5.47
N LYS A 37 -2.00 16.85 -6.64
CA LYS A 37 -1.47 16.37 -7.91
C LYS A 37 0.00 16.75 -8.15
N LYS A 38 0.40 17.99 -7.78
CA LYS A 38 1.79 18.50 -7.91
C LYS A 38 2.83 17.70 -7.13
N ASP A 39 2.39 16.96 -6.11
CA ASP A 39 3.30 16.19 -5.25
C ASP A 39 3.62 14.80 -5.83
N ILE A 40 2.94 14.39 -6.93
CA ILE A 40 3.15 13.08 -7.57
C ILE A 40 4.60 12.94 -8.05
N ASP A 41 5.17 13.98 -8.67
CA ASP A 41 6.54 13.93 -9.22
C ASP A 41 7.60 13.72 -8.13
N SER A 42 7.40 14.31 -6.95
CA SER A 42 8.35 14.24 -5.83
C SER A 42 8.12 13.06 -4.90
N MET A 43 6.85 12.69 -4.66
CA MET A 43 6.45 11.65 -3.70
C MET A 43 6.16 10.29 -4.36
N GLY A 44 6.00 10.24 -5.68
CA GLY A 44 5.62 9.02 -6.39
C GLY A 44 4.29 8.46 -5.88
N ILE A 45 4.26 7.15 -5.66
CA ILE A 45 3.08 6.43 -5.18
C ILE A 45 2.56 6.94 -3.81
N LYS A 46 3.42 7.55 -3.01
CA LYS A 46 3.02 8.11 -1.70
C LYS A 46 2.12 9.33 -1.81
N ALA A 47 2.12 10.04 -2.94
CA ALA A 47 1.23 11.18 -3.13
C ALA A 47 -0.25 10.78 -3.02
N PHE A 48 -0.64 9.64 -3.58
CA PHE A 48 -2.00 9.11 -3.52
C PHE A 48 -2.16 7.90 -2.60
N PHE A 49 -1.17 7.63 -1.74
CA PHE A 49 -1.34 6.66 -0.68
C PHE A 49 -2.48 7.09 0.24
N CYS A 50 -3.45 6.21 0.40
CA CYS A 50 -4.59 6.32 1.29
C CYS A 50 -4.85 4.96 1.94
N SER A 51 -5.67 4.88 2.96
CA SER A 51 -6.02 3.61 3.58
C SER A 51 -7.42 3.65 4.17
N ASP A 52 -8.28 2.76 3.68
CA ASP A 52 -9.68 2.60 4.11
C ASP A 52 -9.84 1.94 5.49
N VAL A 53 -8.75 1.54 6.13
CA VAL A 53 -8.79 1.08 7.54
C VAL A 53 -9.44 2.14 8.43
N CYS A 54 -9.17 3.42 8.17
CA CYS A 54 -9.88 4.53 8.79
C CYS A 54 -9.75 5.76 7.88
N ALA A 55 -10.77 5.98 7.05
CA ALA A 55 -10.83 7.10 6.13
C ALA A 55 -12.23 7.74 6.09
N MET A 56 -12.26 9.03 5.82
CA MET A 56 -13.48 9.81 5.59
C MET A 56 -13.44 10.45 4.22
N TYR A 57 -14.48 10.25 3.44
CA TYR A 57 -14.63 10.76 2.10
C TYR A 57 -15.66 11.88 2.06
N ASP A 58 -15.36 12.97 1.34
CA ASP A 58 -16.39 13.94 0.95
C ASP A 58 -17.35 13.24 -0.02
N ARG A 59 -18.60 13.05 0.42
CA ARG A 59 -19.60 12.27 -0.32
C ARG A 59 -19.86 12.86 -1.71
N LYS A 60 -19.88 14.19 -1.85
CA LYS A 60 -20.16 14.85 -3.12
C LYS A 60 -19.04 14.58 -4.11
N LYS A 61 -17.81 14.84 -3.72
CA LYS A 61 -16.60 14.60 -4.53
C LYS A 61 -16.43 13.11 -4.88
N TYR A 62 -16.74 12.23 -3.93
CA TYR A 62 -16.71 10.77 -4.13
C TYR A 62 -17.68 10.35 -5.24
N ILE A 63 -18.92 10.86 -5.24
CA ILE A 63 -19.93 10.57 -6.26
C ILE A 63 -19.52 11.18 -7.61
N GLU A 64 -19.02 12.42 -7.64
CA GLU A 64 -18.54 13.09 -8.84
C GLU A 64 -17.43 12.31 -9.55
N GLN A 65 -16.56 11.63 -8.78
CA GLN A 65 -15.48 10.80 -9.34
C GLN A 65 -15.91 9.34 -9.63
N GLY A 66 -17.22 9.04 -9.56
CA GLY A 66 -17.80 7.73 -9.86
C GLY A 66 -17.61 6.67 -8.78
N GLY A 67 -17.14 7.05 -7.60
CA GLY A 67 -16.93 6.16 -6.46
C GLY A 67 -15.77 5.16 -6.64
N PHE A 68 -15.73 4.18 -5.75
CA PHE A 68 -14.72 3.10 -5.84
C PHE A 68 -14.87 2.31 -7.13
N ILE A 69 -13.76 1.83 -7.64
CA ILE A 69 -13.72 0.87 -8.73
C ILE A 69 -14.53 -0.37 -8.36
N LYS A 70 -15.44 -0.80 -9.26
CA LYS A 70 -16.35 -1.93 -8.97
C LYS A 70 -15.64 -3.27 -8.85
N LYS A 71 -14.49 -3.42 -9.51
CA LYS A 71 -13.72 -4.67 -9.55
C LYS A 71 -12.23 -4.39 -9.48
N THR A 72 -11.65 -4.67 -8.34
CA THR A 72 -10.21 -4.71 -8.11
C THR A 72 -9.91 -5.71 -7.01
N ILE A 73 -8.75 -6.35 -7.06
CA ILE A 73 -8.32 -7.27 -6.00
C ILE A 73 -7.67 -6.55 -4.83
N PHE A 74 -7.21 -5.30 -5.07
CA PHE A 74 -6.47 -4.48 -4.11
C PHE A 74 -6.45 -3.01 -4.53
N ASN A 75 -6.03 -2.07 -3.67
CA ASN A 75 -5.78 -0.65 -3.96
C ASN A 75 -7.02 0.20 -4.33
N GLU A 76 -8.23 -0.20 -3.97
CA GLU A 76 -9.44 0.59 -4.20
C GLU A 76 -9.33 2.01 -3.64
N ASP A 77 -8.74 2.12 -2.45
CA ASP A 77 -8.46 3.37 -1.73
C ASP A 77 -7.45 4.25 -2.47
N MET A 78 -6.35 3.67 -2.93
CA MET A 78 -5.31 4.39 -3.66
C MET A 78 -5.78 4.83 -5.05
N ILE A 79 -6.54 3.99 -5.75
CA ILE A 79 -7.14 4.32 -7.05
C ILE A 79 -8.10 5.50 -6.90
N MET A 80 -8.91 5.49 -5.85
CA MET A 80 -9.83 6.59 -5.56
C MET A 80 -9.08 7.87 -5.19
N ALA A 81 -8.05 7.78 -4.34
CA ALA A 81 -7.19 8.89 -3.99
C ALA A 81 -6.49 9.51 -5.23
N TYR A 82 -6.00 8.67 -6.15
CA TYR A 82 -5.44 9.14 -7.41
C TYR A 82 -6.47 9.93 -8.24
N LYS A 83 -7.71 9.43 -8.38
CA LYS A 83 -8.79 10.16 -9.07
C LYS A 83 -9.02 11.53 -8.44
N PHE A 84 -9.03 11.63 -7.11
CA PHE A 84 -9.16 12.91 -6.42
C PHE A 84 -8.01 13.88 -6.74
N LEU A 85 -6.77 13.41 -6.71
CA LEU A 85 -5.62 14.25 -7.08
C LEU A 85 -5.72 14.74 -8.53
N MET A 86 -6.13 13.86 -9.47
CA MET A 86 -6.28 14.24 -10.89
C MET A 86 -7.42 15.22 -11.11
N ALA A 87 -8.47 15.20 -10.27
CA ALA A 87 -9.55 16.17 -10.27
C ALA A 87 -9.21 17.50 -9.56
N GLY A 88 -7.97 17.63 -9.01
CA GLY A 88 -7.51 18.83 -8.32
C GLY A 88 -7.81 18.88 -6.82
N TYR A 89 -8.37 17.79 -6.26
CA TYR A 89 -8.65 17.70 -4.83
C TYR A 89 -7.43 17.22 -4.03
N GLY A 90 -7.42 17.53 -2.73
CA GLY A 90 -6.41 17.11 -1.78
C GLY A 90 -6.73 15.75 -1.14
N VAL A 91 -5.66 15.00 -0.82
CA VAL A 91 -5.67 13.80 0.03
C VAL A 91 -4.99 14.13 1.35
N TYR A 92 -5.73 14.10 2.45
CA TYR A 92 -5.24 14.53 3.76
C TYR A 92 -4.84 13.32 4.61
N TYR A 93 -3.58 13.25 4.97
CA TYR A 93 -3.09 12.37 6.03
C TYR A 93 -3.16 13.10 7.37
N LYS A 94 -4.00 12.61 8.30
CA LYS A 94 -4.22 13.20 9.63
C LYS A 94 -3.51 12.36 10.68
N ALA A 95 -2.31 12.78 11.10
CA ALA A 95 -1.45 11.98 11.98
C ALA A 95 -1.95 11.85 13.42
N ASP A 96 -2.69 12.83 13.90
CA ASP A 96 -3.30 12.83 15.26
C ASP A 96 -4.62 12.05 15.33
N ALA A 97 -5.26 11.73 14.18
CA ALA A 97 -6.32 10.74 14.13
C ALA A 97 -5.69 9.35 14.05
N CYS A 98 -5.76 8.57 15.11
CA CYS A 98 -5.05 7.29 15.23
C CYS A 98 -6.01 6.11 15.27
N VAL A 99 -5.60 5.00 14.68
CA VAL A 99 -6.26 3.69 14.78
C VAL A 99 -5.22 2.59 14.97
N ILE A 100 -5.48 1.64 15.86
CA ILE A 100 -4.61 0.47 16.04
C ILE A 100 -4.90 -0.51 14.90
N HIS A 101 -3.90 -0.77 14.08
CA HIS A 101 -4.01 -1.73 12.97
C HIS A 101 -2.63 -2.25 12.58
N SER A 102 -2.42 -3.55 12.72
CA SER A 102 -1.19 -4.23 12.30
C SER A 102 -1.46 -5.70 11.95
N HIS A 103 -0.50 -6.30 11.25
CA HIS A 103 -0.59 -7.69 10.83
C HIS A 103 0.77 -8.38 10.97
N ASN A 104 0.84 -9.44 11.75
CA ASN A 104 2.03 -10.28 11.87
C ASN A 104 2.10 -11.32 10.75
N TYR A 105 2.08 -10.90 9.49
CA TYR A 105 2.12 -11.80 8.34
C TYR A 105 3.39 -12.66 8.31
N SER A 106 3.23 -13.95 7.99
CA SER A 106 4.33 -14.84 7.63
C SER A 106 4.92 -14.45 6.27
N ASN A 107 6.09 -15.00 5.91
CA ASN A 107 6.70 -14.75 4.60
C ASN A 107 5.78 -15.15 3.45
N MET A 108 5.07 -16.29 3.56
CA MET A 108 4.12 -16.73 2.52
C MET A 108 2.90 -15.82 2.44
N GLN A 109 2.35 -15.36 3.57
CA GLN A 109 1.27 -14.38 3.56
C GLN A 109 1.70 -13.05 2.93
N GLN A 110 2.95 -12.60 3.19
CA GLN A 110 3.52 -11.43 2.52
C GLN A 110 3.67 -11.66 1.00
N PHE A 111 4.08 -12.85 0.58
CA PHE A 111 4.14 -13.22 -0.83
C PHE A 111 2.75 -13.11 -1.49
N HIS A 112 1.75 -13.78 -0.94
CA HIS A 112 0.38 -13.79 -1.49
C HIS A 112 -0.22 -12.38 -1.55
N ARG A 113 -0.06 -11.59 -0.47
CA ARG A 113 -0.53 -10.21 -0.42
C ARG A 113 0.14 -9.34 -1.48
N ASN A 114 1.45 -9.46 -1.66
CA ASN A 114 2.17 -8.69 -2.67
C ASN A 114 1.90 -9.19 -4.08
N PHE A 115 1.55 -10.47 -4.27
CA PHE A 115 1.03 -10.97 -5.54
C PHE A 115 -0.26 -10.24 -5.93
N ASP A 116 -1.24 -10.19 -5.03
CA ASP A 116 -2.51 -9.48 -5.27
C ASP A 116 -2.29 -7.98 -5.50
N LEU A 117 -1.35 -7.35 -4.78
CA LEU A 117 -0.93 -5.98 -5.02
C LEU A 117 -0.38 -5.78 -6.45
N GLY A 118 0.48 -6.70 -6.91
CA GLY A 118 1.03 -6.69 -8.25
C GLY A 118 -0.04 -6.85 -9.33
N VAL A 119 -1.01 -7.74 -9.13
CA VAL A 119 -2.17 -7.93 -10.01
C VAL A 119 -2.97 -6.64 -10.12
N SER A 120 -3.35 -6.04 -8.99
CA SER A 120 -4.11 -4.79 -8.98
C SER A 120 -3.40 -3.66 -9.74
N GLN A 121 -2.09 -3.52 -9.57
CA GLN A 121 -1.32 -2.51 -10.30
C GLN A 121 -1.15 -2.83 -11.80
N ALA A 122 -1.16 -4.11 -12.18
CA ALA A 122 -1.12 -4.51 -13.59
C ALA A 122 -2.45 -4.24 -14.30
N ASP A 123 -3.56 -4.31 -13.56
CA ASP A 123 -4.92 -4.09 -14.07
C ASP A 123 -5.32 -2.60 -14.13
N ASN A 124 -4.59 -1.73 -13.42
CA ASN A 124 -4.85 -0.28 -13.38
C ASN A 124 -3.61 0.51 -13.84
N PRO A 125 -3.16 0.31 -15.12
CA PRO A 125 -1.94 0.95 -15.62
C PRO A 125 -2.05 2.49 -15.67
N GLU A 126 -3.24 3.05 -15.84
CA GLU A 126 -3.49 4.50 -15.85
C GLU A 126 -3.11 5.16 -14.53
N VAL A 127 -3.13 4.40 -13.41
CA VAL A 127 -2.75 4.88 -12.08
C VAL A 127 -1.26 4.59 -11.79
N PHE A 128 -0.78 3.40 -12.19
CA PHE A 128 0.48 2.86 -11.66
C PHE A 128 1.61 2.73 -12.70
N ALA A 129 1.35 2.87 -14.02
CA ALA A 129 2.38 2.59 -15.03
C ALA A 129 3.57 3.56 -15.01
N ASN A 130 3.30 4.84 -14.74
CA ASN A 130 4.30 5.91 -14.77
C ASN A 130 4.95 6.17 -13.39
N ILE A 131 4.61 5.36 -12.39
CA ILE A 131 5.07 5.58 -11.01
C ILE A 131 5.89 4.38 -10.55
N SER A 132 7.17 4.61 -10.28
CA SER A 132 8.06 3.56 -9.82
C SER A 132 7.79 3.17 -8.37
N SER A 133 7.14 2.02 -8.18
CA SER A 133 7.02 1.38 -6.86
C SER A 133 8.35 0.76 -6.39
N GLU A 134 9.30 0.54 -7.31
CA GLU A 134 10.58 -0.13 -7.02
C GLU A 134 11.55 0.80 -6.28
N SER A 135 11.58 2.09 -6.61
CA SER A 135 12.38 3.09 -5.89
C SER A 135 11.93 3.22 -4.44
N GLU A 136 10.62 3.15 -4.19
CA GLU A 136 10.06 3.17 -2.84
C GLU A 136 10.40 1.88 -2.07
N GLY A 137 10.41 0.73 -2.76
CA GLY A 137 10.87 -0.53 -2.19
C GLY A 137 12.33 -0.50 -1.74
N ALA A 138 13.22 0.05 -2.57
CA ALA A 138 14.64 0.20 -2.22
C ALA A 138 14.83 1.16 -1.03
N ARG A 139 14.13 2.31 -1.02
CA ARG A 139 14.13 3.26 0.09
C ARG A 139 13.64 2.60 1.40
N TYR A 140 12.58 1.80 1.30
CA TYR A 140 12.05 1.04 2.43
C TYR A 140 13.09 0.08 3.02
N ILE A 141 13.76 -0.73 2.18
CA ILE A 141 14.78 -1.68 2.64
C ILE A 141 15.93 -0.97 3.35
N PHE A 142 16.45 0.10 2.75
CA PHE A 142 17.55 0.88 3.35
C PHE A 142 17.14 1.50 4.69
N LYS A 143 15.98 2.15 4.74
CA LYS A 143 15.47 2.78 5.96
C LYS A 143 15.21 1.77 7.06
N MET A 144 14.57 0.64 6.74
CA MET A 144 14.26 -0.42 7.70
C MET A 144 15.52 -1.06 8.27
N THR A 145 16.54 -1.32 7.44
CA THR A 145 17.83 -1.82 7.91
C THR A 145 18.46 -0.86 8.92
N SER A 146 18.48 0.44 8.61
CA SER A 146 18.98 1.47 9.54
C SER A 146 18.16 1.52 10.85
N LEU A 147 16.84 1.42 10.76
CA LEU A 147 15.96 1.42 11.93
C LEU A 147 16.18 0.17 12.81
N LEU A 148 16.37 -1.01 12.22
CA LEU A 148 16.67 -2.24 12.97
C LEU A 148 17.99 -2.11 13.75
N ILE A 149 19.04 -1.54 13.14
CA ILE A 149 20.31 -1.28 13.80
C ILE A 149 20.14 -0.30 14.97
N ARG A 150 19.47 0.84 14.72
CA ARG A 150 19.25 1.88 15.74
C ARG A 150 18.42 1.39 16.94
N ASN A 151 17.47 0.49 16.70
CA ASN A 151 16.65 -0.11 17.75
C ASN A 151 17.27 -1.36 18.40
N LYS A 152 18.59 -1.61 18.20
CA LYS A 152 19.31 -2.76 18.74
C LYS A 152 18.69 -4.12 18.34
N ALA A 153 18.02 -4.17 17.20
CA ALA A 153 17.33 -5.33 16.65
C ALA A 153 18.01 -5.87 15.38
N ALA A 154 19.32 -5.66 15.23
CA ALA A 154 20.09 -6.06 14.05
C ALA A 154 20.01 -7.58 13.74
N TYR A 155 19.76 -8.41 14.75
CA TYR A 155 19.56 -9.86 14.59
C TYR A 155 18.32 -10.22 13.76
N TYR A 156 17.37 -9.30 13.56
CA TYR A 156 16.23 -9.47 12.64
C TYR A 156 16.57 -9.18 11.18
N ILE A 157 17.74 -8.61 10.86
CA ILE A 157 18.10 -8.23 9.49
C ILE A 157 18.02 -9.41 8.51
N PRO A 158 18.58 -10.61 8.81
CA PRO A 158 18.46 -11.75 7.91
C PRO A 158 16.99 -12.12 7.60
N TYR A 159 16.16 -12.19 8.64
CA TYR A 159 14.73 -12.46 8.46
C TYR A 159 14.04 -11.36 7.64
N PHE A 160 14.36 -10.08 7.89
CA PHE A 160 13.81 -8.95 7.15
C PHE A 160 14.14 -9.02 5.65
N TYR A 161 15.38 -9.39 5.30
CA TYR A 161 15.77 -9.56 3.89
C TYR A 161 15.05 -10.74 3.24
N ILE A 162 14.94 -11.89 3.92
CA ILE A 162 14.15 -13.04 3.43
C ILE A 162 12.70 -12.60 3.18
N ASN A 163 12.07 -11.93 4.14
CA ASN A 163 10.72 -11.39 4.00
C ASN A 163 10.59 -10.45 2.79
N SER A 164 11.59 -9.59 2.58
CA SER A 164 11.62 -8.65 1.44
C SER A 164 11.72 -9.37 0.10
N VAL A 165 12.46 -10.49 0.04
CA VAL A 165 12.51 -11.35 -1.17
C VAL A 165 11.14 -11.96 -1.47
N PHE A 166 10.44 -12.49 -0.47
CA PHE A 166 9.08 -13.02 -0.64
C PHE A 166 8.11 -11.95 -1.15
N ARG A 167 8.17 -10.73 -0.59
CA ARG A 167 7.36 -9.59 -1.03
C ARG A 167 7.66 -9.22 -2.50
N LEU A 168 8.94 -9.10 -2.86
CA LEU A 168 9.35 -8.76 -4.21
C LEU A 168 8.96 -9.85 -5.21
N ALA A 169 9.16 -11.11 -4.87
CA ALA A 169 8.78 -12.25 -5.72
C ALA A 169 7.26 -12.27 -5.97
N GLY A 170 6.45 -12.13 -4.91
CA GLY A 170 5.01 -12.02 -5.04
C GLY A 170 4.61 -10.87 -5.95
N TYR A 171 5.14 -9.66 -5.70
CA TYR A 171 4.85 -8.48 -6.49
C TYR A 171 5.19 -8.65 -7.99
N LYS A 172 6.40 -9.13 -8.31
CA LYS A 172 6.83 -9.34 -9.70
C LYS A 172 5.98 -10.39 -10.43
N LEU A 173 5.66 -11.50 -9.76
CA LEU A 173 4.76 -12.51 -10.31
C LEU A 173 3.34 -11.95 -10.50
N GLY A 174 2.83 -11.17 -9.54
CA GLY A 174 1.55 -10.49 -9.66
C GLY A 174 1.50 -9.52 -10.84
N LYS A 175 2.55 -8.71 -11.06
CA LYS A 175 2.66 -7.86 -12.26
C LYS A 175 2.64 -8.64 -13.58
N ALA A 176 3.11 -9.88 -13.56
CA ALA A 176 3.18 -10.76 -14.73
C ALA A 176 2.04 -11.79 -14.80
N TYR A 177 1.02 -11.71 -13.96
CA TYR A 177 0.01 -12.76 -13.76
C TYR A 177 -0.68 -13.23 -15.05
N ARG A 178 -0.88 -12.33 -16.02
CA ARG A 178 -1.50 -12.64 -17.33
C ARG A 178 -0.70 -13.64 -18.17
N ARG A 179 0.58 -13.89 -17.81
CA ARG A 179 1.47 -14.88 -18.46
C ARG A 179 1.54 -16.19 -17.69
N LEU A 180 0.84 -16.30 -16.56
CA LEU A 180 0.89 -17.47 -15.68
C LEU A 180 -0.35 -18.35 -15.89
N PRO A 181 -0.23 -19.68 -15.76
CA PRO A 181 -1.38 -20.57 -15.76
C PRO A 181 -2.35 -20.22 -14.61
N GLU A 182 -3.65 -20.37 -14.85
CA GLU A 182 -4.70 -20.07 -13.86
C GLU A 182 -4.47 -20.81 -12.52
N SER A 183 -4.11 -22.10 -12.59
CA SER A 183 -3.83 -22.91 -11.38
C SER A 183 -2.69 -22.29 -10.54
N PHE A 184 -1.68 -21.72 -11.20
CA PHE A 184 -0.58 -21.06 -10.51
C PHE A 184 -1.03 -19.72 -9.90
N VAL A 185 -1.84 -18.93 -10.61
CA VAL A 185 -2.44 -17.69 -10.10
C VAL A 185 -3.26 -18.00 -8.85
N MET A 186 -4.10 -19.05 -8.90
CA MET A 186 -4.92 -19.51 -7.75
C MET A 186 -4.09 -19.99 -6.57
N ALA A 187 -2.88 -20.49 -6.80
CA ALA A 187 -1.95 -20.86 -5.74
C ALA A 187 -1.23 -19.62 -5.13
N CYS A 188 -1.03 -18.57 -5.93
CA CYS A 188 -0.30 -17.36 -5.51
C CYS A 188 -1.19 -16.31 -4.84
N THR A 189 -2.49 -16.26 -5.13
CA THR A 189 -3.39 -15.23 -4.59
C THR A 189 -3.78 -15.49 -3.13
N MET A 190 -3.94 -14.42 -2.36
CA MET A 190 -4.59 -14.45 -1.06
C MET A 190 -6.12 -14.42 -1.19
N ASN A 191 -6.64 -13.77 -2.24
CA ASN A 191 -8.07 -13.56 -2.47
C ASN A 191 -8.63 -14.46 -3.59
N LYS A 192 -8.81 -15.77 -3.29
CA LYS A 192 -9.33 -16.75 -4.25
C LYS A 192 -10.75 -16.42 -4.75
N ASN A 193 -11.56 -15.72 -3.94
CA ASN A 193 -12.93 -15.38 -4.32
C ASN A 193 -12.97 -14.32 -5.45
N TYR A 194 -11.99 -13.42 -5.51
CA TYR A 194 -11.87 -12.48 -6.62
C TYR A 194 -11.81 -13.18 -7.98
N TRP A 195 -11.01 -14.26 -8.07
CA TRP A 195 -10.80 -15.03 -9.31
C TRP A 195 -11.98 -15.92 -9.70
N ARG A 196 -12.76 -16.39 -8.72
CA ARG A 196 -13.96 -17.23 -8.97
C ARG A 196 -15.15 -16.44 -9.49
N GLN A 197 -15.09 -15.10 -9.43
CA GLN A 197 -16.13 -14.20 -9.94
C GLN A 197 -15.78 -13.67 -11.35
N LEU A 198 -14.72 -14.16 -11.96
CA LEU A 198 -14.31 -13.91 -13.33
C LEU A 198 -14.88 -14.95 -14.27
#